data_98f7603426046af1e7175602a8983c25
#
_entry.id   98f7603426046af1e7175602a8983c25
#
_cell.length_a   1.000
_cell.length_b   1.000
_cell.length_c   1.000
_cell.angle_alpha   90.00
_cell.angle_beta   90.00
_cell.angle_gamma   90.00
#
_symmetry.space_group_name_H-M   'P 1'
#
loop_
_entity.id
_entity.type
_entity.pdbx_description
1 polymer ?
#
loop_
_entity_poly.entity_id
_entity_poly.type
_entity_poly.pdbx_seq_one_letter_code
_entity_poly.pdbx_strand_id
1 'polypeptide(L)'
;DKMIEMTGLGPEQHKKIGALSKGYRQRVGLAQSMIHDPGVLILDEPTTGLDPNQLVEIRQLIRNIGREKTVILSTHIMQEVEAICSRVIIINKGKIVANEATGVLRQQSTDGNAVLVEFDKDVAEDALNRIPGVEKAKRTQGNTWLIEGREGKDIRQELFRFAVDK
;
A
#
# COMPACT_ATOMS: atom_id res chain seq x y z
N ASP A 1 -20.99 26.02 -0.47
CA ASP A 1 -20.00 26.39 -1.49
C ASP A 1 -18.56 25.96 -1.11
N LYS A 2 -18.09 26.19 0.14
CA LYS A 2 -16.75 25.80 0.59
C LYS A 2 -16.44 24.31 0.37
N MET A 3 -17.38 23.41 0.66
CA MET A 3 -17.17 21.94 0.47
C MET A 3 -17.09 21.58 -1.01
N ILE A 4 -17.92 22.20 -1.85
CA ILE A 4 -17.90 21.99 -3.31
C ILE A 4 -16.53 22.36 -3.90
N GLU A 5 -16.00 23.52 -3.50
CA GLU A 5 -14.70 23.99 -3.94
C GLU A 5 -13.56 23.07 -3.43
N MET A 6 -13.55 22.80 -2.12
CA MET A 6 -12.53 21.96 -1.47
C MET A 6 -12.45 20.56 -2.06
N THR A 7 -13.59 19.96 -2.44
CA THR A 7 -13.65 18.59 -3.00
C THR A 7 -13.64 18.54 -4.53
N GLY A 8 -13.56 19.70 -5.20
CA GLY A 8 -13.54 19.78 -6.66
C GLY A 8 -14.84 19.32 -7.33
N LEU A 9 -16.00 19.54 -6.67
CA LEU A 9 -17.33 19.17 -7.20
C LEU A 9 -17.92 20.23 -8.13
N GLY A 10 -17.31 21.40 -8.27
CA GLY A 10 -17.80 22.51 -9.06
C GLY A 10 -18.31 22.16 -10.46
N PRO A 11 -17.53 21.42 -11.29
CA PRO A 11 -17.97 21.06 -12.65
C PRO A 11 -19.24 20.22 -12.71
N GLU A 12 -19.54 19.44 -11.69
CA GLU A 12 -20.62 18.46 -11.67
C GLU A 12 -21.74 18.78 -10.64
N GLN A 13 -21.68 19.94 -9.98
CA GLN A 13 -22.56 20.31 -8.86
C GLN A 13 -24.07 20.37 -9.24
N HIS A 14 -24.38 20.53 -10.52
CA HIS A 14 -25.75 20.61 -11.02
C HIS A 14 -26.37 19.24 -11.34
N LYS A 15 -25.55 18.16 -11.35
CA LYS A 15 -26.03 16.83 -11.65
C LYS A 15 -26.59 16.12 -10.43
N LYS A 16 -27.54 15.22 -10.67
CA LYS A 16 -28.01 14.29 -9.63
C LYS A 16 -26.88 13.34 -9.25
N ILE A 17 -26.76 12.99 -7.97
CA ILE A 17 -25.67 12.11 -7.46
C ILE A 17 -25.61 10.78 -8.22
N GLY A 18 -26.78 10.19 -8.58
CA GLY A 18 -26.81 8.96 -9.38
C GLY A 18 -26.25 9.05 -10.80
N ALA A 19 -26.16 10.27 -11.36
CA ALA A 19 -25.59 10.52 -12.69
C ALA A 19 -24.07 10.84 -12.65
N LEU A 20 -23.48 10.91 -11.45
CA LEU A 20 -22.06 11.17 -11.28
C LEU A 20 -21.22 9.92 -11.52
N SER A 21 -19.99 10.12 -12.01
CA SER A 21 -18.97 9.05 -12.03
C SER A 21 -18.66 8.55 -10.61
N LYS A 22 -18.03 7.38 -10.51
CA LYS A 22 -17.66 6.82 -9.21
C LYS A 22 -16.73 7.79 -8.43
N GLY A 23 -15.75 8.41 -9.10
CA GLY A 23 -14.85 9.39 -8.48
C GLY A 23 -15.58 10.62 -7.97
N TYR A 24 -16.54 11.14 -8.73
CA TYR A 24 -17.37 12.26 -8.26
C TYR A 24 -18.28 11.87 -7.10
N ARG A 25 -18.86 10.67 -7.07
CA ARG A 25 -19.61 10.17 -5.91
C ARG A 25 -18.73 10.05 -4.66
N GLN A 26 -17.48 9.60 -4.83
CA GLN A 26 -16.51 9.56 -3.73
C GLN A 26 -16.24 10.96 -3.15
N ARG A 27 -16.08 11.97 -4.03
CA ARG A 27 -15.92 13.38 -3.61
C ARG A 27 -17.15 13.91 -2.88
N VAL A 28 -18.36 13.51 -3.30
CA VAL A 28 -19.60 13.85 -2.58
C VAL A 28 -19.60 13.23 -1.19
N GLY A 29 -19.21 11.97 -1.03
CA GLY A 29 -19.05 11.31 0.28
C GLY A 29 -18.06 12.04 1.19
N LEU A 30 -16.90 12.45 0.65
CA LEU A 30 -15.92 13.25 1.38
C LEU A 30 -16.48 14.62 1.76
N ALA A 31 -17.16 15.32 0.84
CA ALA A 31 -17.80 16.59 1.14
C ALA A 31 -18.83 16.46 2.27
N GLN A 32 -19.68 15.44 2.20
CA GLN A 32 -20.68 15.15 3.23
C GLN A 32 -20.05 14.88 4.60
N SER A 33 -18.99 14.09 4.66
CA SER A 33 -18.31 13.76 5.91
C SER A 33 -17.59 14.97 6.55
N MET A 34 -17.35 16.03 5.79
CA MET A 34 -16.67 17.26 6.26
C MET A 34 -17.61 18.44 6.55
N ILE A 35 -18.91 18.35 6.23
CA ILE A 35 -19.87 19.48 6.39
C ILE A 35 -19.89 20.00 7.83
N HIS A 36 -19.81 19.12 8.82
CA HIS A 36 -19.85 19.45 10.24
C HIS A 36 -18.48 19.75 10.86
N ASP A 37 -17.48 19.91 10.01
CA ASP A 37 -16.08 20.25 10.37
C ASP A 37 -15.45 19.34 11.46
N PRO A 38 -15.41 18.02 11.26
CA PRO A 38 -14.90 17.08 12.25
C PRO A 38 -13.40 17.25 12.45
N GLY A 39 -12.89 17.06 13.68
CA GLY A 39 -11.46 16.99 13.97
C GLY A 39 -10.80 15.70 13.50
N VAL A 40 -11.61 14.60 13.40
CA VAL A 40 -11.17 13.28 12.96
C VAL A 40 -12.10 12.79 11.83
N LEU A 41 -11.50 12.35 10.74
CA LEU A 41 -12.19 11.80 9.58
C LEU A 41 -11.81 10.31 9.43
N ILE A 42 -12.82 9.44 9.33
CA ILE A 42 -12.62 8.01 9.10
C ILE A 42 -13.13 7.67 7.71
N LEU A 43 -12.26 7.09 6.88
CA LEU A 43 -12.53 6.72 5.50
C LEU A 43 -12.32 5.23 5.31
N ASP A 44 -13.34 4.54 4.82
CA ASP A 44 -13.26 3.12 4.50
C ASP A 44 -13.05 2.93 2.99
N GLU A 45 -11.91 2.34 2.61
CA GLU A 45 -11.50 2.06 1.23
C GLU A 45 -11.75 3.25 0.26
N PRO A 46 -11.26 4.48 0.56
CA PRO A 46 -11.66 5.69 -0.16
C PRO A 46 -11.20 5.74 -1.62
N THR A 47 -10.30 4.89 -2.02
CA THR A 47 -9.69 4.85 -3.36
C THR A 47 -10.15 3.66 -4.21
N THR A 48 -10.94 2.76 -3.64
CA THR A 48 -11.34 1.51 -4.29
C THR A 48 -12.17 1.72 -5.57
N GLY A 49 -11.69 1.14 -6.67
CA GLY A 49 -12.37 1.13 -7.98
C GLY A 49 -12.41 2.48 -8.69
N LEU A 50 -11.46 3.35 -8.39
CA LEU A 50 -11.16 4.56 -9.15
C LEU A 50 -10.20 4.25 -10.30
N ASP A 51 -10.32 4.99 -11.39
CA ASP A 51 -9.32 4.97 -12.44
C ASP A 51 -8.02 5.70 -11.99
N PRO A 52 -6.88 5.50 -12.68
CA PRO A 52 -5.59 6.07 -12.27
C PRO A 52 -5.61 7.59 -12.08
N ASN A 53 -6.33 8.34 -12.91
CA ASN A 53 -6.40 9.79 -12.82
C ASN A 53 -7.19 10.23 -11.58
N GLN A 54 -8.38 9.64 -11.41
CA GLN A 54 -9.22 9.89 -10.23
C GLN A 54 -8.51 9.52 -8.94
N LEU A 55 -7.72 8.46 -8.95
CA LEU A 55 -6.93 8.01 -7.81
C LEU A 55 -5.91 9.05 -7.37
N VAL A 56 -5.19 9.67 -8.31
CA VAL A 56 -4.23 10.75 -8.02
C VAL A 56 -4.94 11.95 -7.38
N GLU A 57 -6.08 12.33 -7.91
CA GLU A 57 -6.85 13.48 -7.42
C GLU A 57 -7.42 13.23 -6.01
N ILE A 58 -7.98 12.04 -5.75
CA ILE A 58 -8.51 11.68 -4.42
C ILE A 58 -7.38 11.57 -3.38
N ARG A 59 -6.24 11.00 -3.73
CA ARG A 59 -5.04 10.97 -2.87
C ARG A 59 -4.63 12.38 -2.47
N GLN A 60 -4.57 13.30 -3.44
CA GLN A 60 -4.19 14.68 -3.17
C GLN A 60 -5.21 15.39 -2.27
N LEU A 61 -6.50 15.13 -2.48
CA LEU A 61 -7.58 15.66 -1.65
C LEU A 61 -7.45 15.17 -0.20
N ILE A 62 -7.28 13.86 0.01
CA ILE A 62 -7.11 13.27 1.35
C ILE A 62 -5.86 13.84 2.03
N ARG A 63 -4.74 13.98 1.32
CA ARG A 63 -3.53 14.61 1.86
C ARG A 63 -3.75 16.07 2.30
N ASN A 64 -4.48 16.84 1.52
CA ASN A 64 -4.77 18.22 1.86
C ASN A 64 -5.63 18.32 3.13
N ILE A 65 -6.65 17.47 3.25
CA ILE A 65 -7.47 17.34 4.46
C ILE A 65 -6.59 16.93 5.66
N GLY A 66 -5.67 16.00 5.48
CA GLY A 66 -4.77 15.49 6.52
C GLY A 66 -3.76 16.51 7.05
N ARG A 67 -3.58 17.67 6.40
CA ARG A 67 -2.76 18.77 6.93
C ARG A 67 -3.43 19.52 8.08
N GLU A 68 -4.75 19.54 8.10
CA GLU A 68 -5.54 20.29 9.07
C GLU A 68 -6.29 19.38 10.05
N LYS A 69 -6.53 18.12 9.66
CA LYS A 69 -7.35 17.17 10.39
C LYS A 69 -6.64 15.82 10.55
N THR A 70 -7.05 15.07 11.57
CA THR A 70 -6.65 13.66 11.68
C THR A 70 -7.49 12.82 10.72
N VAL A 71 -6.83 12.16 9.77
CA VAL A 71 -7.48 11.24 8.84
C VAL A 71 -7.05 9.80 9.15
N ILE A 72 -8.03 8.94 9.40
CA ILE A 72 -7.85 7.49 9.53
C ILE A 72 -8.48 6.87 8.29
N LEU A 73 -7.72 6.07 7.54
CA LEU A 73 -8.27 5.36 6.38
C LEU A 73 -7.95 3.87 6.48
N SER A 74 -8.92 3.04 6.07
CA SER A 74 -8.70 1.63 5.82
C SER A 74 -8.28 1.42 4.36
N THR A 75 -7.36 0.52 4.11
CA THR A 75 -7.01 0.06 2.76
C THR A 75 -6.25 -1.26 2.84
N HIS A 76 -6.35 -2.06 1.80
CA HIS A 76 -5.56 -3.28 1.61
C HIS A 76 -4.43 -3.09 0.58
N ILE A 77 -4.26 -1.85 0.07
CA ILE A 77 -3.30 -1.52 -0.98
C ILE A 77 -2.11 -0.78 -0.36
N MET A 78 -0.94 -1.43 -0.28
CA MET A 78 0.25 -0.86 0.35
C MET A 78 0.73 0.43 -0.33
N GLN A 79 0.58 0.53 -1.65
CA GLN A 79 0.90 1.73 -2.42
C GLN A 79 0.07 2.96 -1.99
N GLU A 80 -1.18 2.74 -1.52
CA GLU A 80 -2.02 3.81 -0.96
C GLU A 80 -1.47 4.30 0.38
N VAL A 81 -1.08 3.35 1.24
CA VAL A 81 -0.47 3.66 2.53
C VAL A 81 0.76 4.53 2.34
N GLU A 82 1.68 4.12 1.47
CA GLU A 82 2.91 4.87 1.16
C GLU A 82 2.63 6.25 0.56
N ALA A 83 1.57 6.34 -0.26
CA ALA A 83 1.23 7.56 -0.95
C ALA A 83 0.55 8.61 -0.06
N ILE A 84 -0.26 8.20 0.93
CA ILE A 84 -1.16 9.10 1.68
C ILE A 84 -0.78 9.20 3.15
N CYS A 85 -0.36 8.08 3.77
CA CYS A 85 -0.25 7.96 5.22
C CYS A 85 1.14 8.33 5.75
N SER A 86 1.20 8.95 6.92
CA SER A 86 2.43 9.14 7.68
C SER A 86 2.69 8.00 8.68
N ARG A 87 1.63 7.28 9.06
CA ARG A 87 1.65 6.17 10.02
C ARG A 87 0.73 5.05 9.55
N VAL A 88 1.12 3.82 9.84
CA VAL A 88 0.33 2.63 9.48
C VAL A 88 0.16 1.72 10.69
N ILE A 89 -1.04 1.16 10.81
CA ILE A 89 -1.38 0.12 11.77
C ILE A 89 -1.78 -1.12 10.96
N ILE A 90 -1.04 -2.21 11.11
CA ILE A 90 -1.35 -3.48 10.45
C ILE A 90 -2.10 -4.38 11.43
N ILE A 91 -3.27 -4.85 11.00
CA ILE A 91 -4.13 -5.74 11.78
C ILE A 91 -4.17 -7.11 11.11
N ASN A 92 -3.89 -8.17 11.86
CA ASN A 92 -4.02 -9.55 11.42
C ASN A 92 -4.78 -10.37 12.46
N LYS A 93 -5.86 -11.04 12.05
CA LYS A 93 -6.72 -11.86 12.92
C LYS A 93 -7.15 -11.12 14.19
N GLY A 94 -7.54 -9.84 14.05
CA GLY A 94 -8.00 -8.99 15.16
C GLY A 94 -6.91 -8.49 16.11
N LYS A 95 -5.63 -8.70 15.80
CA LYS A 95 -4.49 -8.23 16.59
C LYS A 95 -3.67 -7.22 15.80
N ILE A 96 -3.20 -6.17 16.47
CA ILE A 96 -2.23 -5.24 15.91
C ILE A 96 -0.89 -5.96 15.81
N VAL A 97 -0.34 -6.11 14.61
CA VAL A 97 0.95 -6.75 14.34
C VAL A 97 2.04 -5.74 14.01
N ALA A 98 1.68 -4.53 13.60
CA ALA A 98 2.60 -3.41 13.45
C ALA A 98 1.88 -2.08 13.70
N ASN A 99 2.62 -1.08 14.21
CA ASN A 99 2.13 0.29 14.44
C ASN A 99 3.31 1.26 14.29
N GLU A 100 3.65 1.60 13.04
CA GLU A 100 4.89 2.26 12.68
C GLU A 100 4.68 3.46 11.76
N ALA A 101 5.66 4.38 11.72
CA ALA A 101 5.72 5.39 10.67
C ALA A 101 5.97 4.72 9.32
N THR A 102 5.34 5.21 8.25
CA THR A 102 5.48 4.64 6.89
C THR A 102 6.93 4.63 6.41
N GLY A 103 7.75 5.62 6.80
CA GLY A 103 9.17 5.66 6.49
C GLY A 103 9.96 4.50 7.10
N VAL A 104 9.63 4.05 8.30
CA VAL A 104 10.27 2.92 8.99
C VAL A 104 9.95 1.60 8.28
N LEU A 105 8.67 1.39 7.93
CA LEU A 105 8.28 0.20 7.17
C LEU A 105 8.93 0.13 5.80
N ARG A 106 9.11 1.28 5.14
CA ARG A 106 9.82 1.35 3.86
C ARG A 106 11.30 0.99 4.02
N GLN A 107 11.96 1.44 5.09
CA GLN A 107 13.34 1.06 5.39
C GLN A 107 13.43 -0.44 5.71
N GLN A 108 12.56 -0.97 6.54
CA GLN A 108 12.51 -2.41 6.82
C GLN A 108 12.20 -3.25 5.58
N SER A 109 11.42 -2.73 4.62
CA SER A 109 11.17 -3.36 3.32
C SER A 109 12.35 -3.23 2.36
N THR A 110 13.19 -2.19 2.50
CA THR A 110 14.43 -1.99 1.72
C THR A 110 15.61 -2.72 2.35
N ASP A 111 15.62 -2.90 3.67
CA ASP A 111 16.62 -3.71 4.38
C ASP A 111 16.32 -5.22 4.23
N GLY A 112 15.08 -5.59 3.94
CA GLY A 112 14.67 -6.95 3.60
C GLY A 112 14.70 -7.19 2.10
N ASN A 113 15.87 -7.45 1.52
CA ASN A 113 16.03 -8.07 0.20
C ASN A 113 15.51 -9.52 0.23
N ALA A 114 14.29 -9.72 0.77
CA ALA A 114 13.69 -11.04 0.84
C ALA A 114 12.89 -11.30 -0.45
N VAL A 115 13.19 -12.41 -1.10
CA VAL A 115 12.50 -12.86 -2.31
C VAL A 115 11.81 -14.18 -2.00
N LEU A 116 10.52 -14.25 -2.30
CA LEU A 116 9.78 -15.52 -2.26
C LEU A 116 9.95 -16.21 -3.62
N VAL A 117 10.54 -17.40 -3.61
CA VAL A 117 10.82 -18.19 -4.81
C VAL A 117 10.18 -19.55 -4.69
N GLU A 118 9.48 -19.97 -5.73
CA GLU A 118 8.98 -21.33 -5.88
C GLU A 118 9.80 -22.05 -6.97
N PHE A 119 10.37 -23.19 -6.62
CA PHE A 119 11.14 -24.01 -7.56
C PHE A 119 10.32 -25.20 -8.05
N ASP A 120 10.48 -25.58 -9.30
CA ASP A 120 9.83 -26.76 -9.88
C ASP A 120 10.31 -28.07 -9.26
N LYS A 121 11.54 -28.08 -8.74
CA LYS A 121 12.18 -29.24 -8.11
C LYS A 121 12.55 -28.94 -6.67
N ASP A 122 12.77 -29.98 -5.90
CA ASP A 122 13.29 -29.85 -4.54
C ASP A 122 14.74 -29.31 -4.56
N VAL A 123 14.97 -28.24 -3.81
CA VAL A 123 16.27 -27.57 -3.70
C VAL A 123 16.73 -27.64 -2.26
N ALA A 124 18.00 -28.02 -2.04
CA ALA A 124 18.58 -28.05 -0.71
C ALA A 124 18.86 -26.64 -0.18
N GLU A 125 18.58 -26.39 1.09
CA GLU A 125 18.82 -25.11 1.77
C GLU A 125 20.27 -24.65 1.63
N ASP A 126 21.23 -25.58 1.78
CA ASP A 126 22.66 -25.28 1.65
C ASP A 126 23.03 -24.77 0.25
N ALA A 127 22.34 -25.21 -0.80
CA ALA A 127 22.58 -24.74 -2.16
C ALA A 127 22.13 -23.28 -2.33
N LEU A 128 21.00 -22.89 -1.71
CA LEU A 128 20.47 -21.54 -1.74
C LEU A 128 21.36 -20.59 -0.90
N ASN A 129 21.80 -21.01 0.27
CA ASN A 129 22.68 -20.22 1.14
C ASN A 129 24.08 -19.99 0.55
N ARG A 130 24.49 -20.75 -0.48
CA ARG A 130 25.76 -20.54 -1.22
C ARG A 130 25.65 -19.54 -2.36
N ILE A 131 24.45 -19.09 -2.70
CA ILE A 131 24.25 -18.11 -3.78
C ILE A 131 24.86 -16.76 -3.35
N PRO A 132 25.65 -16.11 -4.21
CA PRO A 132 26.28 -14.84 -3.89
C PRO A 132 25.25 -13.77 -3.50
N GLY A 133 25.41 -13.19 -2.33
CA GLY A 133 24.52 -12.15 -1.82
C GLY A 133 23.37 -12.67 -0.96
N VAL A 134 23.11 -13.96 -0.90
CA VAL A 134 22.14 -14.57 0.03
C VAL A 134 22.71 -14.53 1.45
N GLU A 135 21.89 -14.09 2.38
CA GLU A 135 22.18 -14.15 3.81
C GLU A 135 21.54 -15.38 4.45
N LYS A 136 20.27 -15.64 4.11
CA LYS A 136 19.51 -16.75 4.68
C LYS A 136 18.43 -17.22 3.71
N ALA A 137 18.25 -18.53 3.61
CA ALA A 137 17.12 -19.16 2.93
C ALA A 137 16.28 -19.94 3.95
N LYS A 138 14.95 -19.79 3.89
CA LYS A 138 14.01 -20.50 4.75
C LYS A 138 12.89 -21.10 3.91
N ARG A 139 12.66 -22.41 4.02
CA ARG A 139 11.54 -23.07 3.38
C ARG A 139 10.23 -22.65 4.05
N THR A 140 9.22 -22.25 3.28
CA THR A 140 7.90 -21.86 3.78
C THR A 140 6.87 -22.96 3.60
N GLN A 141 6.63 -23.40 2.36
CA GLN A 141 5.69 -24.48 2.06
C GLN A 141 6.08 -25.18 0.76
N GLY A 142 6.11 -26.51 0.74
CA GLY A 142 6.49 -27.28 -0.45
C GLY A 142 7.88 -26.89 -0.96
N ASN A 143 7.96 -26.48 -2.23
CA ASN A 143 9.20 -26.00 -2.86
C ASN A 143 9.33 -24.45 -2.83
N THR A 144 8.56 -23.78 -1.99
CA THR A 144 8.61 -22.30 -1.84
C THR A 144 9.57 -21.92 -0.73
N TRP A 145 10.45 -20.99 -1.04
CA TRP A 145 11.49 -20.50 -0.18
C TRP A 145 11.40 -18.99 -0.01
N LEU A 146 11.54 -18.51 1.22
CA LEU A 146 11.82 -17.12 1.53
C LEU A 146 13.34 -16.96 1.62
N ILE A 147 13.92 -16.17 0.71
CA ILE A 147 15.36 -15.99 0.59
C ILE A 147 15.69 -14.54 0.89
N GLU A 148 16.48 -14.32 1.93
CA GLU A 148 16.91 -12.99 2.40
C GLU A 148 18.29 -12.69 1.82
N GLY A 149 18.43 -11.53 1.17
CA GLY A 149 19.70 -11.01 0.69
C GLY A 149 20.42 -10.21 1.75
N ARG A 150 21.73 -10.11 1.63
CA ARG A 150 22.54 -9.21 2.46
C ARG A 150 22.18 -7.77 2.19
N GLU A 151 22.33 -6.92 3.20
CA GLU A 151 22.02 -5.49 3.14
C GLU A 151 22.57 -4.84 1.85
N GLY A 152 21.71 -4.13 1.13
CA GLY A 152 22.06 -3.39 -0.08
C GLY A 152 22.32 -4.22 -1.34
N LYS A 153 22.12 -5.56 -1.33
CA LYS A 153 22.30 -6.42 -2.51
C LYS A 153 20.99 -6.96 -3.06
N ASP A 154 20.68 -6.66 -4.32
CA ASP A 154 19.59 -7.32 -5.06
C ASP A 154 20.02 -8.74 -5.47
N ILE A 155 19.39 -9.75 -4.89
CA ILE A 155 19.69 -11.17 -5.13
C ILE A 155 18.86 -11.79 -6.26
N ARG A 156 17.92 -11.05 -6.85
CA ARG A 156 16.96 -11.60 -7.85
C ARG A 156 17.67 -12.13 -9.07
N GLN A 157 18.71 -11.44 -9.53
CA GLN A 157 19.48 -11.87 -10.71
C GLN A 157 20.25 -13.16 -10.47
N GLU A 158 20.84 -13.30 -9.29
CA GLU A 158 21.59 -14.50 -8.92
C GLU A 158 20.66 -15.70 -8.68
N LEU A 159 19.49 -15.46 -8.07
CA LEU A 159 18.45 -16.48 -7.92
C LEU A 159 17.91 -16.94 -9.27
N PHE A 160 17.70 -16.02 -10.22
CA PHE A 160 17.26 -16.37 -11.57
C PHE A 160 18.31 -17.24 -12.28
N ARG A 161 19.60 -16.87 -12.23
CA ARG A 161 20.68 -17.69 -12.80
C ARG A 161 20.73 -19.08 -12.19
N PHE A 162 20.65 -19.16 -10.86
CA PHE A 162 20.60 -20.43 -10.15
C PHE A 162 19.43 -21.33 -10.59
N ALA A 163 18.24 -20.74 -10.77
CA ALA A 163 17.05 -21.46 -11.20
C ALA A 163 17.14 -21.98 -12.65
N VAL A 164 17.83 -21.24 -13.54
CA VAL A 164 18.04 -21.65 -14.94
C VAL A 164 19.10 -22.75 -15.07
N ASP A 165 20.11 -22.76 -14.19
CA ASP A 165 21.22 -23.74 -14.21
C ASP A 165 20.85 -25.09 -13.57
N LYS A 166 19.64 -25.24 -12.96
CA LYS A 166 19.15 -26.44 -12.26
C LYS A 166 17.93 -27.07 -12.95
#